data_0dd47cf2d894d847bab31c77a52dba54
#
_entry.id   0dd47cf2d894d847bab31c77a52dba54
#
_cell.length_a   1.000
_cell.length_b   1.000
_cell.length_c   1.000
_cell.angle_alpha   90.00
_cell.angle_beta   90.00
_cell.angle_gamma   90.00
#
_symmetry.space_group_name_H-M   'P 1'
#
loop_
_entity.id
_entity.type
_entity.pdbx_description
1 polymer ?
#
loop_
_entity_poly.entity_id
_entity_poly.type
_entity_poly.pdbx_seq_one_letter_code
_entity_poly.pdbx_strand_id
1 'polypeptide(L)'
;LTGKAGTGKTTFLKRLREHTPKRMVVLAPTGIAAINAGGVTIHSFFQISFAPFVPETTFNSAQIQYRYSQEKRNIIRSMDLLVIDEISMVRADLLDAVDATLRRYRNREKPFGGVQLLMIGDLQQLAPVVRDSEWSLLRNYYETPYFFASRALRETTYMTIELEKVYRQNDTFFLSLLNKIRENKADDEVLNELNQRYQQGFQPPKEEGYIRLTTHNNQAQQVN
;
A
#
# COMPACT_ATOMS: atom_id res chain seq x y z
N LEU A 1 10.83 2.99 2.80
CA LEU A 1 10.66 3.51 4.16
C LEU A 1 9.65 2.62 4.89
N THR A 2 10.04 2.04 6.01
CA THR A 2 9.18 1.20 6.84
C THR A 2 9.19 1.67 8.30
N GLY A 3 8.45 0.98 9.17
CA GLY A 3 8.38 1.22 10.60
C GLY A 3 7.02 0.86 11.17
N LYS A 4 6.96 0.65 12.49
CA LYS A 4 5.74 0.28 13.22
C LYS A 4 4.64 1.34 13.07
N ALA A 5 3.41 0.99 13.44
CA ALA A 5 2.32 1.97 13.50
C ALA A 5 2.70 3.13 14.44
N GLY A 6 2.43 4.37 14.02
CA GLY A 6 2.73 5.56 14.83
C GLY A 6 4.18 6.03 14.84
N THR A 7 5.07 5.49 14.00
CA THR A 7 6.46 5.95 13.88
C THR A 7 6.64 7.20 13.02
N GLY A 8 5.56 7.78 12.50
CA GLY A 8 5.63 9.04 11.77
C GLY A 8 5.79 8.91 10.25
N LYS A 9 5.55 7.75 9.64
CA LYS A 9 5.60 7.57 8.16
C LYS A 9 4.77 8.61 7.41
N THR A 10 3.52 8.80 7.81
CA THR A 10 2.63 9.80 7.19
C THR A 10 3.10 11.25 7.43
N THR A 11 3.67 11.52 8.62
CA THR A 11 4.25 12.84 8.93
C THR A 11 5.48 13.10 8.06
N PHE A 12 6.33 12.09 7.87
CA PHE A 12 7.46 12.17 6.95
C PHE A 12 7.00 12.51 5.53
N LEU A 13 5.97 11.80 5.02
CA LEU A 13 5.44 12.04 3.68
C LEU A 13 4.91 13.47 3.53
N LYS A 14 4.17 13.99 4.53
CA LYS A 14 3.68 15.37 4.53
C LYS A 14 4.84 16.38 4.46
N ARG A 15 5.86 16.21 5.31
CA ARG A 15 7.04 17.07 5.29
C ARG A 15 7.83 16.98 3.99
N LEU A 16 7.99 15.77 3.45
CA LEU A 16 8.64 15.57 2.15
C LEU A 16 7.91 16.36 1.06
N ARG A 17 6.57 16.33 1.06
CA ARG A 17 5.75 17.06 0.09
C ARG A 17 5.92 18.58 0.18
N GLU A 18 6.06 19.11 1.39
CA GLU A 18 6.22 20.55 1.64
C GLU A 18 7.60 21.06 1.24
N HIS A 19 8.65 20.23 1.36
CA HIS A 19 10.03 20.68 1.24
C HIS A 19 10.76 20.18 0.00
N THR A 20 10.22 19.18 -0.71
CA THR A 20 10.92 18.66 -1.89
C THR A 20 10.74 19.58 -3.11
N PRO A 21 11.83 19.91 -3.82
CA PRO A 21 11.74 20.63 -5.09
C PRO A 21 11.31 19.70 -6.26
N LYS A 22 11.19 18.39 -6.02
CA LYS A 22 10.87 17.41 -7.05
C LYS A 22 9.39 17.43 -7.42
N ARG A 23 9.10 17.24 -8.70
CA ARG A 23 7.73 17.01 -9.18
C ARG A 23 7.30 15.63 -8.72
N MET A 24 6.55 15.60 -7.65
CA MET A 24 6.17 14.40 -6.90
C MET A 24 4.73 14.01 -7.19
N VAL A 25 4.50 12.71 -7.40
CA VAL A 25 3.17 12.11 -7.43
C VAL A 25 3.06 11.13 -6.27
N VAL A 26 1.96 11.22 -5.50
CA VAL A 26 1.68 10.36 -4.36
C VAL A 26 0.51 9.44 -4.71
N LEU A 27 0.73 8.14 -4.57
CA LEU A 27 -0.26 7.11 -4.86
C LEU A 27 -0.46 6.19 -3.66
N ALA A 28 -1.63 5.54 -3.62
CA ALA A 28 -1.91 4.50 -2.63
C ALA A 28 -2.81 3.40 -3.23
N PRO A 29 -2.86 2.19 -2.63
CA PRO A 29 -3.67 1.09 -3.14
C PRO A 29 -5.18 1.30 -2.95
N THR A 30 -5.60 2.03 -1.91
CA THR A 30 -7.02 2.25 -1.57
C THR A 30 -7.38 3.72 -1.56
N GLY A 31 -8.68 4.04 -1.71
CA GLY A 31 -9.18 5.42 -1.67
C GLY A 31 -8.90 6.11 -0.33
N ILE A 32 -9.10 5.40 0.79
CA ILE A 32 -8.84 5.96 2.14
C ILE A 32 -7.35 6.25 2.33
N ALA A 33 -6.48 5.33 1.96
CA ALA A 33 -5.03 5.56 2.03
C ALA A 33 -4.60 6.72 1.14
N ALA A 34 -5.17 6.83 -0.07
CA ALA A 34 -4.90 7.93 -0.99
C ALA A 34 -5.29 9.30 -0.40
N ILE A 35 -6.46 9.40 0.21
CA ILE A 35 -6.92 10.63 0.89
C ILE A 35 -5.95 10.98 2.03
N ASN A 36 -5.59 10.02 2.87
CA ASN A 36 -4.70 10.23 4.01
C ASN A 36 -3.28 10.66 3.58
N ALA A 37 -2.79 10.11 2.46
CA ALA A 37 -1.51 10.47 1.87
C ALA A 37 -1.56 11.79 1.08
N GLY A 38 -2.75 12.35 0.85
CA GLY A 38 -2.96 13.52 0.01
C GLY A 38 -2.68 13.24 -1.47
N GLY A 39 -2.94 12.03 -1.93
CA GLY A 39 -2.71 11.55 -3.29
C GLY A 39 -3.96 11.00 -3.95
N VAL A 40 -3.76 10.09 -4.92
CA VAL A 40 -4.81 9.36 -5.62
C VAL A 40 -4.51 7.87 -5.65
N THR A 41 -5.48 7.03 -6.03
CA THR A 41 -5.23 5.59 -6.10
C THR A 41 -4.37 5.23 -7.31
N ILE A 42 -3.56 4.15 -7.19
CA ILE A 42 -2.73 3.62 -8.28
C ILE A 42 -3.60 3.36 -9.52
N HIS A 43 -4.73 2.67 -9.33
CA HIS A 43 -5.64 2.32 -10.42
C HIS A 43 -6.20 3.56 -11.13
N SER A 44 -6.62 4.58 -10.38
CA SER A 44 -7.14 5.84 -10.96
C SER A 44 -6.04 6.62 -11.69
N PHE A 45 -4.86 6.72 -11.08
CA PHE A 45 -3.76 7.48 -11.71
C PHE A 45 -3.29 6.84 -13.00
N PHE A 46 -3.01 5.56 -13.01
CA PHE A 46 -2.51 4.86 -14.19
C PHE A 46 -3.60 4.24 -15.06
N GLN A 47 -4.88 4.42 -14.71
CA GLN A 47 -6.03 3.81 -15.41
C GLN A 47 -5.82 2.30 -15.66
N ILE A 48 -5.25 1.61 -14.66
CA ILE A 48 -4.99 0.18 -14.67
C ILE A 48 -6.30 -0.55 -14.29
N SER A 49 -6.61 -1.62 -15.01
CA SER A 49 -7.71 -2.52 -14.67
C SER A 49 -7.49 -3.18 -13.31
N PHE A 50 -8.59 -3.56 -12.64
CA PHE A 50 -8.52 -4.38 -11.42
C PHE A 50 -8.16 -5.86 -11.71
N ALA A 51 -8.22 -6.28 -12.97
CA ALA A 51 -7.82 -7.63 -13.37
C ALA A 51 -6.30 -7.82 -13.17
N PRO A 52 -5.85 -9.05 -12.89
CA PRO A 52 -4.44 -9.38 -12.76
C PRO A 52 -3.63 -8.94 -13.99
N PHE A 53 -2.48 -8.34 -13.74
CA PHE A 53 -1.53 -8.02 -14.80
C PHE A 53 -0.58 -9.19 -15.00
N VAL A 54 -0.64 -9.79 -16.21
CA VAL A 54 0.20 -10.94 -16.58
C VAL A 54 1.33 -10.44 -17.47
N PRO A 55 2.61 -10.57 -17.04
CA PRO A 55 3.75 -10.25 -17.90
C PRO A 55 3.73 -11.14 -19.16
N GLU A 56 4.28 -10.62 -20.27
CA GLU A 56 4.50 -11.38 -21.53
C GLU A 56 3.26 -11.76 -22.33
N THR A 57 2.06 -11.41 -21.92
CA THR A 57 0.89 -11.61 -22.76
C THR A 57 0.70 -10.43 -23.72
N THR A 58 0.37 -10.72 -24.98
CA THR A 58 -0.08 -9.73 -25.97
C THR A 58 -1.33 -8.95 -25.48
N PHE A 59 -2.01 -9.46 -24.47
CA PHE A 59 -3.07 -8.78 -23.73
C PHE A 59 -2.61 -7.48 -23.03
N ASN A 60 -1.33 -7.38 -22.70
CA ASN A 60 -0.78 -6.17 -22.06
C ASN A 60 -0.88 -4.94 -22.97
N SER A 61 -0.79 -5.13 -24.29
CA SER A 61 -1.03 -4.04 -25.24
C SER A 61 -2.50 -3.60 -25.26
N ALA A 62 -3.44 -4.51 -25.01
CA ALA A 62 -4.87 -4.22 -24.97
C ALA A 62 -5.32 -3.64 -23.59
N GLN A 63 -4.73 -4.12 -22.49
CA GLN A 63 -5.03 -3.59 -21.15
C GLN A 63 -4.44 -2.18 -20.90
N ILE A 64 -3.37 -1.82 -21.62
CA ILE A 64 -2.77 -0.48 -21.60
C ILE A 64 -3.28 0.36 -22.80
N GLN A 65 -4.45 0.05 -23.34
CA GLN A 65 -4.99 0.75 -24.53
C GLN A 65 -5.52 2.17 -24.26
N TYR A 66 -5.59 2.61 -23.01
CA TYR A 66 -5.99 3.98 -22.73
C TYR A 66 -4.93 4.96 -23.26
N ARG A 67 -5.29 5.70 -24.29
CA ARG A 67 -4.52 6.87 -24.71
C ARG A 67 -4.73 7.96 -23.67
N TYR A 68 -3.77 8.12 -22.79
CA TYR A 68 -3.79 9.25 -21.85
C TYR A 68 -3.94 10.58 -22.58
N SER A 69 -4.64 11.53 -21.96
CA SER A 69 -4.66 12.90 -22.41
C SER A 69 -3.22 13.47 -22.48
N GLN A 70 -3.05 14.56 -23.21
CA GLN A 70 -1.72 15.18 -23.33
C GLN A 70 -1.20 15.64 -21.96
N GLU A 71 -2.08 16.19 -21.11
CA GLU A 71 -1.76 16.64 -19.75
C GLU A 71 -1.25 15.46 -18.91
N LYS A 72 -1.93 14.32 -18.95
CA LYS A 72 -1.54 13.12 -18.21
C LYS A 72 -0.18 12.60 -18.66
N ARG A 73 0.06 12.57 -19.96
CA ARG A 73 1.38 12.19 -20.51
C ARG A 73 2.47 13.15 -20.04
N ASN A 74 2.18 14.45 -20.00
CA ASN A 74 3.14 15.46 -19.53
C ASN A 74 3.45 15.25 -18.03
N ILE A 75 2.45 14.96 -17.19
CA ILE A 75 2.66 14.63 -15.77
C ILE A 75 3.58 13.42 -15.64
N ILE A 76 3.28 12.32 -16.35
CA ILE A 76 4.09 11.09 -16.29
C ILE A 76 5.53 11.37 -16.76
N ARG A 77 5.71 12.11 -17.84
CA ARG A 77 7.04 12.43 -18.40
C ARG A 77 7.85 13.34 -17.50
N SER A 78 7.21 14.29 -16.87
CA SER A 78 7.89 15.28 -16.02
C SER A 78 8.13 14.82 -14.58
N MET A 79 7.49 13.72 -14.13
CA MET A 79 7.60 13.21 -12.77
C MET A 79 9.04 12.89 -12.39
N ASP A 80 9.51 13.41 -11.25
CA ASP A 80 10.84 13.14 -10.71
C ASP A 80 10.78 12.08 -9.60
N LEU A 81 9.69 12.04 -8.83
CA LEU A 81 9.51 11.16 -7.69
C LEU A 81 8.10 10.58 -7.68
N LEU A 82 8.01 9.26 -7.68
CA LEU A 82 6.78 8.52 -7.44
C LEU A 82 6.80 7.97 -6.01
N VAL A 83 5.81 8.37 -5.21
CA VAL A 83 5.62 7.83 -3.87
C VAL A 83 4.44 6.87 -3.89
N ILE A 84 4.63 5.67 -3.34
CA ILE A 84 3.55 4.70 -3.11
C ILE A 84 3.44 4.48 -1.61
N ASP A 85 2.38 5.01 -1.01
CA ASP A 85 2.05 4.79 0.39
C ASP A 85 1.25 3.48 0.55
N GLU A 86 1.30 2.88 1.74
CA GLU A 86 0.72 1.56 2.05
C GLU A 86 1.15 0.46 1.06
N ILE A 87 2.45 0.44 0.75
CA ILE A 87 3.02 -0.49 -0.25
C ILE A 87 2.78 -1.97 0.13
N SER A 88 2.61 -2.30 1.41
CA SER A 88 2.30 -3.67 1.87
C SER A 88 1.03 -4.25 1.25
N MET A 89 0.07 -3.40 0.87
CA MET A 89 -1.19 -3.79 0.23
C MET A 89 -1.10 -3.85 -1.30
N VAL A 90 0.04 -3.50 -1.88
CA VAL A 90 0.24 -3.50 -3.34
C VAL A 90 0.69 -4.87 -3.82
N ARG A 91 -0.02 -5.44 -4.79
CA ARG A 91 0.36 -6.71 -5.41
C ARG A 91 1.56 -6.52 -6.33
N ALA A 92 2.37 -7.58 -6.46
CA ALA A 92 3.54 -7.61 -7.34
C ALA A 92 3.20 -7.29 -8.80
N ASP A 93 2.12 -7.89 -9.32
CA ASP A 93 1.64 -7.66 -10.68
C ASP A 93 1.16 -6.22 -10.91
N LEU A 94 0.54 -5.59 -9.90
CA LEU A 94 0.13 -4.19 -9.99
C LEU A 94 1.36 -3.27 -10.05
N LEU A 95 2.41 -3.58 -9.30
CA LEU A 95 3.65 -2.82 -9.36
C LEU A 95 4.36 -2.96 -10.71
N ASP A 96 4.32 -4.16 -11.32
CA ASP A 96 4.83 -4.39 -12.68
C ASP A 96 3.97 -3.67 -13.74
N ALA A 97 2.65 -3.56 -13.54
CA ALA A 97 1.79 -2.76 -14.42
C ALA A 97 2.13 -1.25 -14.36
N VAL A 98 2.48 -0.76 -13.17
CA VAL A 98 3.00 0.62 -12.99
C VAL A 98 4.33 0.79 -13.74
N ASP A 99 5.26 -0.16 -13.59
CA ASP A 99 6.53 -0.16 -14.31
C ASP A 99 6.33 -0.14 -15.83
N ALA A 100 5.52 -1.05 -16.36
CA ALA A 100 5.23 -1.16 -17.79
C ALA A 100 4.67 0.16 -18.34
N THR A 101 3.79 0.82 -17.57
CA THR A 101 3.23 2.12 -17.95
C THR A 101 4.29 3.21 -17.95
N LEU A 102 5.14 3.27 -16.93
CA LEU A 102 6.21 4.26 -16.84
C LEU A 102 7.26 4.07 -17.94
N ARG A 103 7.68 2.83 -18.20
CA ARG A 103 8.59 2.51 -19.32
C ARG A 103 8.01 2.95 -20.67
N ARG A 104 6.71 2.74 -20.90
CA ARG A 104 6.04 3.12 -22.15
C ARG A 104 6.11 4.63 -22.43
N TYR A 105 5.94 5.46 -21.40
CA TYR A 105 5.85 6.92 -21.60
C TYR A 105 7.15 7.67 -21.30
N ARG A 106 8.16 6.99 -20.76
CA ARG A 106 9.45 7.57 -20.37
C ARG A 106 10.62 6.79 -21.01
N ASN A 107 11.42 6.10 -20.20
CA ASN A 107 12.56 5.33 -20.68
C ASN A 107 12.25 3.82 -20.62
N ARG A 108 12.26 3.16 -21.78
CA ARG A 108 11.91 1.74 -21.90
C ARG A 108 12.95 0.81 -21.26
N GLU A 109 14.22 1.24 -21.23
CA GLU A 109 15.34 0.42 -20.76
C GLU A 109 15.52 0.48 -19.23
N LYS A 110 14.90 1.46 -18.57
CA LYS A 110 15.08 1.64 -17.13
C LYS A 110 13.85 1.19 -16.34
N PRO A 111 14.05 0.45 -15.24
CA PRO A 111 12.96 0.15 -14.31
C PRO A 111 12.22 1.42 -13.91
N PHE A 112 10.90 1.33 -13.84
CA PHE A 112 9.99 2.45 -13.56
C PHE A 112 10.21 3.67 -14.47
N GLY A 113 10.68 3.45 -15.70
CA GLY A 113 10.97 4.52 -16.66
C GLY A 113 12.06 5.47 -16.18
N GLY A 114 12.86 5.09 -15.19
CA GLY A 114 13.91 5.91 -14.57
C GLY A 114 13.37 6.94 -13.56
N VAL A 115 12.13 6.84 -13.12
CA VAL A 115 11.58 7.65 -12.02
C VAL A 115 12.14 7.16 -10.69
N GLN A 116 12.47 8.09 -9.80
CA GLN A 116 12.80 7.73 -8.42
C GLN A 116 11.54 7.20 -7.72
N LEU A 117 11.63 6.02 -7.10
CA LEU A 117 10.54 5.39 -6.38
C LEU A 117 10.76 5.50 -4.86
N LEU A 118 9.76 5.95 -4.13
CA LEU A 118 9.69 5.89 -2.68
C LEU A 118 8.49 5.05 -2.28
N MET A 119 8.76 3.89 -1.69
CA MET A 119 7.74 2.99 -1.15
C MET A 119 7.66 3.19 0.37
N ILE A 120 6.44 3.41 0.88
CA ILE A 120 6.17 3.60 2.31
C ILE A 120 5.18 2.54 2.76
N GLY A 121 5.44 1.85 3.86
CA GLY A 121 4.50 0.86 4.38
C GLY A 121 5.04 0.06 5.55
N ASP A 122 4.29 -0.98 5.89
CA ASP A 122 4.60 -1.88 6.99
C ASP A 122 4.13 -3.30 6.64
N LEU A 123 5.06 -4.21 6.39
CA LEU A 123 4.77 -5.59 5.95
C LEU A 123 4.02 -6.44 7.00
N GLN A 124 3.96 -5.99 8.24
CA GLN A 124 3.20 -6.67 9.29
C GLN A 124 1.79 -6.09 9.48
N GLN A 125 1.39 -5.13 8.63
CA GLN A 125 0.01 -4.65 8.52
C GLN A 125 -0.74 -5.43 7.42
N LEU A 126 -1.71 -4.80 6.77
CA LEU A 126 -2.54 -5.47 5.78
C LEU A 126 -1.72 -5.96 4.57
N ALA A 127 -1.92 -7.21 4.24
CA ALA A 127 -1.36 -7.85 3.04
C ALA A 127 -2.15 -7.47 1.78
N PRO A 128 -1.58 -7.70 0.58
CA PRO A 128 -2.32 -7.57 -0.66
C PRO A 128 -3.50 -8.54 -0.70
N VAL A 129 -4.65 -8.07 -1.15
CA VAL A 129 -5.82 -8.92 -1.35
C VAL A 129 -5.73 -9.57 -2.74
N VAL A 130 -5.78 -10.90 -2.76
CA VAL A 130 -5.76 -11.71 -3.96
C VAL A 130 -6.80 -12.81 -3.83
N ARG A 131 -7.64 -12.99 -4.84
CA ARG A 131 -8.61 -14.09 -4.89
C ARG A 131 -7.91 -15.38 -5.35
N ASP A 132 -8.40 -16.55 -4.94
CA ASP A 132 -7.82 -17.84 -5.32
C ASP A 132 -7.72 -18.01 -6.84
N SER A 133 -8.74 -17.57 -7.57
CA SER A 133 -8.74 -17.60 -9.04
C SER A 133 -7.66 -16.71 -9.66
N GLU A 134 -7.42 -15.54 -9.07
CA GLU A 134 -6.36 -14.62 -9.52
C GLU A 134 -4.98 -15.18 -9.17
N TRP A 135 -4.84 -15.75 -7.95
CA TRP A 135 -3.58 -16.34 -7.54
C TRP A 135 -3.20 -17.58 -8.36
N SER A 136 -4.17 -18.40 -8.75
CA SER A 136 -3.95 -19.53 -9.65
C SER A 136 -3.29 -19.13 -10.97
N LEU A 137 -3.55 -17.93 -11.46
CA LEU A 137 -2.91 -17.35 -12.62
C LEU A 137 -1.54 -16.74 -12.29
N LEU A 138 -1.49 -15.89 -11.25
CA LEU A 138 -0.32 -15.08 -10.90
C LEU A 138 0.86 -15.90 -10.37
N ARG A 139 0.60 -17.01 -9.66
CA ARG A 139 1.65 -17.90 -9.12
C ARG A 139 2.61 -18.46 -10.16
N ASN A 140 2.23 -18.47 -11.45
CA ASN A 140 3.10 -18.88 -12.54
C ASN A 140 4.19 -17.84 -12.86
N TYR A 141 4.01 -16.60 -12.36
CA TYR A 141 4.86 -15.45 -12.65
C TYR A 141 5.52 -14.87 -11.42
N TYR A 142 4.91 -15.05 -10.23
CA TYR A 142 5.31 -14.46 -8.96
C TYR A 142 5.34 -15.50 -7.85
N GLU A 143 6.40 -15.50 -7.04
CA GLU A 143 6.55 -16.41 -5.89
C GLU A 143 5.57 -16.07 -4.74
N THR A 144 5.19 -14.82 -4.63
CA THR A 144 4.28 -14.29 -3.61
C THR A 144 3.51 -13.09 -4.17
N PRO A 145 2.31 -12.81 -3.68
CA PRO A 145 1.54 -11.65 -4.12
C PRO A 145 2.13 -10.30 -3.68
N TYR A 146 3.06 -10.26 -2.72
CA TYR A 146 3.61 -9.03 -2.20
C TYR A 146 4.44 -8.26 -3.23
N PHE A 147 4.45 -6.94 -3.11
CA PHE A 147 5.15 -6.02 -4.02
C PHE A 147 6.62 -6.36 -4.28
N PHE A 148 7.33 -6.90 -3.30
CA PHE A 148 8.74 -7.25 -3.45
C PHE A 148 9.01 -8.43 -4.39
N ALA A 149 7.97 -9.17 -4.80
CA ALA A 149 8.07 -10.17 -5.87
C ALA A 149 7.93 -9.57 -7.27
N SER A 150 7.68 -8.25 -7.40
CA SER A 150 7.66 -7.54 -8.69
C SER A 150 8.95 -7.76 -9.45
N ARG A 151 8.85 -8.07 -10.75
CA ARG A 151 9.99 -8.27 -11.65
C ARG A 151 10.79 -6.99 -11.82
N ALA A 152 10.08 -5.86 -11.99
CA ALA A 152 10.71 -4.55 -12.13
C ALA A 152 11.50 -4.16 -10.89
N LEU A 153 10.99 -4.49 -9.69
CA LEU A 153 11.68 -4.17 -8.44
C LEU A 153 12.95 -5.02 -8.27
N ARG A 154 12.95 -6.27 -8.73
CA ARG A 154 14.15 -7.14 -8.71
C ARG A 154 15.28 -6.61 -9.61
N GLU A 155 14.96 -5.84 -10.65
CA GLU A 155 15.95 -5.17 -11.50
C GLU A 155 16.47 -3.86 -10.87
N THR A 156 15.97 -3.47 -9.68
CA THR A 156 16.23 -2.18 -9.07
C THR A 156 17.03 -2.34 -7.78
N THR A 157 18.09 -1.56 -7.62
CA THR A 157 18.76 -1.43 -6.33
C THR A 157 17.99 -0.44 -5.46
N TYR A 158 17.63 -0.84 -4.25
CA TYR A 158 16.96 0.03 -3.29
C TYR A 158 17.52 -0.15 -1.89
N MET A 159 17.32 0.86 -1.04
CA MET A 159 17.67 0.82 0.37
C MET A 159 16.41 0.83 1.24
N THR A 160 16.46 0.16 2.36
CA THR A 160 15.41 0.19 3.37
C THR A 160 15.80 1.11 4.52
N ILE A 161 14.89 2.01 4.87
CA ILE A 161 15.02 2.90 6.04
C ILE A 161 13.87 2.55 6.97
N GLU A 162 14.18 2.18 8.21
CA GLU A 162 13.19 1.87 9.22
C GLU A 162 13.08 3.02 10.24
N LEU A 163 11.85 3.45 10.51
CA LEU A 163 11.54 4.39 11.59
C LEU A 163 11.22 3.59 12.85
N GLU A 164 12.04 3.72 13.88
CA GLU A 164 11.94 2.92 15.09
C GLU A 164 11.08 3.57 16.18
N LYS A 165 11.17 4.90 16.33
CA LYS A 165 10.51 5.61 17.42
C LYS A 165 9.00 5.78 17.19
N VAL A 166 8.20 5.27 18.12
CA VAL A 166 6.75 5.43 18.12
C VAL A 166 6.36 6.73 18.80
N TYR A 167 5.48 7.52 18.16
CA TYR A 167 5.01 8.83 18.65
C TYR A 167 3.51 8.87 18.94
N ARG A 168 2.73 7.92 18.41
CA ARG A 168 1.27 7.93 18.50
C ARG A 168 0.75 7.51 19.86
N GLN A 169 1.47 6.64 20.55
CA GLN A 169 1.06 6.03 21.81
C GLN A 169 2.18 6.19 22.84
N ASN A 170 1.82 6.70 24.04
CA ASN A 170 2.74 6.90 25.15
C ASN A 170 2.64 5.80 26.22
N ASP A 171 1.57 5.00 26.20
CA ASP A 171 1.42 3.85 27.10
C ASP A 171 2.38 2.72 26.68
N THR A 172 3.47 2.59 27.41
CA THR A 172 4.53 1.62 27.14
C THR A 172 4.06 0.17 27.33
N PHE A 173 3.14 -0.06 28.27
CA PHE A 173 2.55 -1.38 28.49
C PHE A 173 1.69 -1.79 27.30
N PHE A 174 0.77 -0.94 26.87
CA PHE A 174 -0.06 -1.20 25.71
C PHE A 174 0.77 -1.38 24.43
N LEU A 175 1.82 -0.57 24.25
CA LEU A 175 2.78 -0.76 23.14
C LEU A 175 3.47 -2.13 23.19
N SER A 176 3.80 -2.62 24.38
CA SER A 176 4.42 -3.95 24.52
C SER A 176 3.45 -5.07 24.09
N LEU A 177 2.17 -4.98 24.46
CA LEU A 177 1.13 -5.93 24.03
C LEU A 177 0.98 -5.92 22.50
N LEU A 178 0.87 -4.74 21.90
CA LEU A 178 0.75 -4.59 20.44
C LEU A 178 1.98 -5.15 19.71
N ASN A 179 3.17 -4.95 20.24
CA ASN A 179 4.39 -5.49 19.66
C ASN A 179 4.44 -7.02 19.75
N LYS A 180 4.05 -7.62 20.87
CA LYS A 180 3.95 -9.08 20.99
C LYS A 180 2.98 -9.68 19.98
N ILE A 181 1.82 -9.05 19.74
CA ILE A 181 0.87 -9.47 18.69
C ILE A 181 1.52 -9.36 17.31
N ARG A 182 2.11 -8.21 17.01
CA ARG A 182 2.77 -7.92 15.74
C ARG A 182 3.86 -8.95 15.41
N GLU A 183 4.64 -9.36 16.40
CA GLU A 183 5.74 -10.31 16.25
C GLU A 183 5.30 -11.78 16.35
N ASN A 184 3.99 -12.03 16.40
CA ASN A 184 3.41 -13.37 16.62
C ASN A 184 3.93 -14.06 17.91
N LYS A 185 4.14 -13.26 18.96
CA LYS A 185 4.59 -13.68 20.30
C LYS A 185 3.51 -13.47 21.36
N ALA A 186 2.24 -13.40 20.95
CA ALA A 186 1.13 -13.28 21.88
C ALA A 186 0.98 -14.61 22.65
N ASP A 187 1.16 -14.53 23.96
CA ASP A 187 0.91 -15.59 24.91
C ASP A 187 -0.45 -15.41 25.63
N ASP A 188 -0.80 -16.35 26.49
CA ASP A 188 -2.06 -16.30 27.25
C ASP A 188 -2.14 -15.05 28.14
N GLU A 189 -1.03 -14.55 28.65
CA GLU A 189 -0.98 -13.32 29.44
C GLU A 189 -1.40 -12.11 28.60
N VAL A 190 -0.83 -11.96 27.39
CA VAL A 190 -1.20 -10.91 26.45
C VAL A 190 -2.67 -10.98 26.05
N LEU A 191 -3.17 -12.19 25.79
CA LEU A 191 -4.56 -12.41 25.43
C LEU A 191 -5.50 -12.07 26.59
N ASN A 192 -5.15 -12.45 27.82
CA ASN A 192 -5.93 -12.13 29.02
C ASN A 192 -5.99 -10.62 29.26
N GLU A 193 -4.88 -9.91 29.12
CA GLU A 193 -4.85 -8.45 29.25
C GLU A 193 -5.73 -7.74 28.19
N LEU A 194 -5.69 -8.19 26.96
CA LEU A 194 -6.55 -7.66 25.92
C LEU A 194 -8.03 -7.97 26.15
N ASN A 195 -8.32 -9.17 26.61
CA ASN A 195 -9.69 -9.64 26.90
C ASN A 195 -10.33 -8.93 28.09
N GLN A 196 -9.60 -8.24 28.94
CA GLN A 196 -10.18 -7.36 29.98
C GLN A 196 -11.05 -6.25 29.36
N ARG A 197 -10.83 -5.90 28.10
CA ARG A 197 -11.64 -4.93 27.35
C ARG A 197 -12.89 -5.56 26.73
N TYR A 198 -13.03 -6.88 26.76
CA TYR A 198 -14.19 -7.56 26.21
C TYR A 198 -15.43 -7.33 27.08
N GLN A 199 -16.48 -6.82 26.47
CA GLN A 199 -17.79 -6.64 27.09
C GLN A 199 -18.85 -7.33 26.25
N GLN A 200 -19.40 -8.43 26.77
CA GLN A 200 -20.47 -9.15 26.07
C GLN A 200 -21.71 -8.26 25.92
N GLY A 201 -22.23 -8.18 24.68
CA GLY A 201 -23.44 -7.38 24.40
C GLY A 201 -23.24 -5.87 24.43
N PHE A 202 -21.99 -5.37 24.42
CA PHE A 202 -21.70 -3.94 24.38
C PHE A 202 -22.41 -3.26 23.23
N GLN A 203 -23.22 -2.27 23.54
CA GLN A 203 -23.88 -1.38 22.59
C GLN A 203 -23.21 0.00 22.71
N PRO A 204 -22.46 0.45 21.70
CA PRO A 204 -21.81 1.73 21.78
C PRO A 204 -22.83 2.87 21.81
N PRO A 205 -22.65 3.88 22.70
CA PRO A 205 -23.47 5.07 22.67
C PRO A 205 -23.31 5.80 21.32
N LYS A 206 -24.44 6.23 20.73
CA LYS A 206 -24.44 6.86 19.39
C LYS A 206 -23.61 8.15 19.31
N GLU A 207 -23.43 8.84 20.44
CA GLU A 207 -22.79 10.15 20.52
C GLU A 207 -21.27 10.07 20.76
N GLU A 208 -20.74 8.90 21.10
CA GLU A 208 -19.32 8.74 21.49
C GLU A 208 -18.37 8.38 20.34
N GLY A 209 -18.86 8.36 19.11
CA GLY A 209 -18.01 8.18 17.93
C GLY A 209 -17.33 6.80 17.80
N TYR A 210 -17.93 5.76 18.39
CA TYR A 210 -17.43 4.39 18.23
C TYR A 210 -17.48 3.94 16.77
N ILE A 211 -16.43 3.25 16.33
CA ILE A 211 -16.35 2.62 15.01
C ILE A 211 -16.38 1.11 15.20
N ARG A 212 -17.24 0.43 14.46
CA ARG A 212 -17.28 -1.04 14.43
C ARG A 212 -16.40 -1.56 13.32
N LEU A 213 -15.40 -2.39 13.67
CA LEU A 213 -14.56 -3.07 12.71
C LEU A 213 -15.13 -4.45 12.40
N THR A 214 -15.18 -4.83 11.13
CA THR A 214 -15.61 -6.13 10.65
C THR A 214 -14.60 -6.71 9.68
N THR A 215 -14.60 -8.03 9.55
CA THR A 215 -13.67 -8.73 8.64
C THR A 215 -14.18 -8.80 7.19
N HIS A 216 -15.48 -8.56 6.97
CA HIS A 216 -16.12 -8.71 5.66
C HIS A 216 -17.03 -7.52 5.35
N ASN A 217 -17.05 -7.09 4.08
CA ASN A 217 -17.86 -5.97 3.62
C ASN A 217 -19.38 -6.18 3.80
N ASN A 218 -19.88 -7.42 3.65
CA ASN A 218 -21.30 -7.74 3.88
C ASN A 218 -21.70 -7.49 5.34
N GLN A 219 -20.84 -7.78 6.29
CA GLN A 219 -21.07 -7.47 7.71
C GLN A 219 -21.09 -5.95 7.96
N ALA A 220 -20.18 -5.21 7.33
CA ALA A 220 -20.18 -3.77 7.42
C ALA A 220 -21.47 -3.15 6.86
N GLN A 221 -21.97 -3.66 5.72
CA GLN A 221 -23.22 -3.21 5.11
C GLN A 221 -24.46 -3.51 5.96
N GLN A 222 -24.44 -4.59 6.75
CA GLN A 222 -25.56 -4.95 7.65
C GLN A 222 -25.63 -4.02 8.87
N VAL A 223 -24.54 -3.36 9.23
CA VAL A 223 -24.44 -2.47 10.40
C VAL A 223 -24.72 -1.01 10.04
N ASN A 224 -24.44 -0.61 8.81
CA ASN A 224 -24.70 0.75 8.28
C ASN A 224 -26.13 0.89 7.80
#